data_f5a849a38074dfcf119dc29f8f6e27e7
#
_entry.id   f5a849a38074dfcf119dc29f8f6e27e7
#
_cell.length_a   1.000
_cell.length_b   1.000
_cell.length_c   1.000
_cell.angle_alpha   90.00
_cell.angle_beta   90.00
_cell.angle_gamma   90.00
#
_symmetry.space_group_name_H-M   'P 1'
#
loop_
_entity.id
_entity.type
_entity.pdbx_description
1 polymer ?
#
loop_
_entity_poly.entity_id
_entity_poly.type
_entity_poly.pdbx_seq_one_letter_code
_entity_poly.pdbx_strand_id
1 'polypeptide(L)'
;MNFFGLARRSVFRKPIKSILLLLIVFAISTLLLAGVASKNASIEVQDKTRQAIGAGFLLERNAEYRTKRVREYSEKIGNDKEGSFGGYHQEKEIINGVETWSGWTTNEFESLDIKDIEKLAKTKGIADYNITTATTPVNPVNFKRIEDKDVDQSVDEGGVSLIGNKDMKLDRNVLSGNLHIKEGRMITPEDKDMCVISEELANQNNLKIGDKISFNDYHDTENSKVSEAEIVGIYQVDQKMSPLMQGDTYRSENVIFTDLRFPEKAEGETSPLYERAYFKVEDVEAYDEVKENLQKVDINWEQYDLIDNNG
;
A
#
# COMPACT_ATOMS: atom_id res chain seq x y z
N MET A 1 -60.50 -44.31 -0.68
CA MET A 1 -59.82 -44.34 0.64
C MET A 1 -58.96 -43.06 0.77
N ASN A 2 -59.28 -42.21 1.76
CA ASN A 2 -58.71 -40.87 1.80
C ASN A 2 -57.29 -40.95 2.44
N PHE A 3 -56.24 -40.70 1.69
CA PHE A 3 -54.84 -40.75 2.11
C PHE A 3 -54.59 -39.98 3.43
N PHE A 4 -55.22 -38.82 3.57
CA PHE A 4 -55.17 -37.99 4.78
C PHE A 4 -55.79 -38.69 6.01
N GLY A 5 -56.86 -39.47 5.83
CA GLY A 5 -57.47 -40.24 6.94
C GLY A 5 -56.59 -41.38 7.46
N LEU A 6 -55.87 -42.04 6.55
CA LEU A 6 -54.86 -43.06 6.91
C LEU A 6 -53.66 -42.51 7.61
N ALA A 7 -53.13 -41.39 7.10
CA ALA A 7 -51.96 -40.68 7.74
C ALA A 7 -52.32 -40.23 9.15
N ARG A 8 -53.51 -39.62 9.35
CA ARG A 8 -53.96 -39.18 10.68
C ARG A 8 -54.12 -40.36 11.66
N ARG A 9 -54.70 -41.48 11.24
CA ARG A 9 -54.83 -42.71 12.08
C ARG A 9 -53.40 -43.27 12.44
N SER A 10 -52.44 -43.22 11.54
CA SER A 10 -51.08 -43.70 11.77
C SER A 10 -50.37 -42.86 12.83
N VAL A 11 -50.50 -41.54 12.75
CA VAL A 11 -49.89 -40.59 13.72
C VAL A 11 -50.48 -40.83 15.12
N PHE A 12 -51.78 -40.94 15.26
CA PHE A 12 -52.43 -41.13 16.55
C PHE A 12 -52.28 -42.55 17.17
N ARG A 13 -51.94 -43.56 16.35
CA ARG A 13 -51.69 -44.94 16.85
C ARG A 13 -50.34 -45.10 17.52
N LYS A 14 -49.32 -44.22 17.22
CA LYS A 14 -47.99 -44.28 17.79
C LYS A 14 -47.50 -42.85 18.15
N PRO A 15 -48.13 -42.18 19.11
CA PRO A 15 -47.92 -40.76 19.35
C PRO A 15 -46.47 -40.44 19.72
N ILE A 16 -45.82 -41.27 20.50
CA ILE A 16 -44.42 -41.04 20.91
C ILE A 16 -43.45 -41.06 19.71
N LYS A 17 -43.64 -42.00 18.75
CA LYS A 17 -42.83 -42.07 17.54
C LYS A 17 -43.04 -40.88 16.60
N SER A 18 -44.29 -40.43 16.54
CA SER A 18 -44.68 -39.28 15.69
C SER A 18 -44.15 -37.96 16.27
N ILE A 19 -44.15 -37.78 17.60
CA ILE A 19 -43.57 -36.66 18.29
C ILE A 19 -42.04 -36.67 18.10
N LEU A 20 -41.38 -37.82 18.25
CA LEU A 20 -39.94 -37.95 18.05
C LEU A 20 -39.52 -37.58 16.61
N LEU A 21 -40.28 -38.08 15.60
CA LEU A 21 -40.04 -37.74 14.20
C LEU A 21 -40.21 -36.23 13.96
N LEU A 22 -41.25 -35.62 14.53
CA LEU A 22 -41.50 -34.18 14.43
C LEU A 22 -40.32 -33.38 15.02
N LEU A 23 -39.81 -33.78 16.20
CA LEU A 23 -38.67 -33.14 16.83
C LEU A 23 -37.41 -33.26 16.01
N ILE A 24 -37.16 -34.44 15.40
CA ILE A 24 -36.01 -34.64 14.51
C ILE A 24 -36.12 -33.75 13.27
N VAL A 25 -37.27 -33.72 12.59
CA VAL A 25 -37.49 -32.87 11.42
C VAL A 25 -37.36 -31.39 11.79
N PHE A 26 -37.89 -30.98 12.94
CA PHE A 26 -37.76 -29.61 13.45
C PHE A 26 -36.30 -29.26 13.72
N ALA A 27 -35.54 -30.12 14.40
CA ALA A 27 -34.12 -29.91 14.68
C ALA A 27 -33.30 -29.80 13.37
N ILE A 28 -33.51 -30.69 12.41
CA ILE A 28 -32.85 -30.63 11.10
C ILE A 28 -33.19 -29.33 10.35
N SER A 29 -34.47 -28.96 10.31
CA SER A 29 -34.91 -27.72 9.65
C SER A 29 -34.30 -26.47 10.32
N THR A 30 -34.20 -26.43 11.65
CA THR A 30 -33.61 -25.33 12.39
C THR A 30 -32.12 -25.24 12.10
N LEU A 31 -31.39 -26.36 12.07
CA LEU A 31 -29.96 -26.40 11.73
C LEU A 31 -29.72 -25.95 10.28
N LEU A 32 -30.54 -26.35 9.33
CA LEU A 32 -30.44 -25.90 7.94
C LEU A 32 -30.68 -24.40 7.80
N LEU A 33 -31.70 -23.87 8.45
CA LEU A 33 -32.00 -22.43 8.46
C LEU A 33 -30.87 -21.63 9.13
N ALA A 34 -30.36 -22.12 10.25
CA ALA A 34 -29.22 -21.48 10.93
C ALA A 34 -27.95 -21.50 10.06
N GLY A 35 -27.71 -22.61 9.35
CA GLY A 35 -26.57 -22.70 8.40
C GLY A 35 -26.68 -21.71 7.24
N VAL A 36 -27.85 -21.58 6.64
CA VAL A 36 -28.10 -20.61 5.57
C VAL A 36 -28.00 -19.17 6.09
N ALA A 37 -28.59 -18.88 7.24
CA ALA A 37 -28.52 -17.56 7.87
C ALA A 37 -27.06 -17.18 8.21
N SER A 38 -26.28 -18.10 8.76
CA SER A 38 -24.86 -17.90 9.07
C SER A 38 -24.04 -17.63 7.80
N LYS A 39 -24.28 -18.39 6.73
CA LYS A 39 -23.64 -18.18 5.43
C LYS A 39 -23.93 -16.78 4.87
N ASN A 40 -25.20 -16.39 4.87
CA ASN A 40 -25.62 -15.09 4.34
C ASN A 40 -25.04 -13.93 5.18
N ALA A 41 -25.05 -14.07 6.52
CA ALA A 41 -24.44 -13.08 7.41
C ALA A 41 -22.92 -12.98 7.20
N SER A 42 -22.23 -14.09 6.96
CA SER A 42 -20.80 -14.10 6.67
C SER A 42 -20.50 -13.39 5.34
N ILE A 43 -21.29 -13.61 4.29
CA ILE A 43 -21.15 -12.93 3.01
C ILE A 43 -21.41 -11.42 3.19
N GLU A 44 -22.46 -11.03 3.87
CA GLU A 44 -22.79 -9.62 4.12
C GLU A 44 -21.70 -8.90 4.92
N VAL A 45 -21.11 -9.56 5.93
CA VAL A 45 -19.97 -9.02 6.69
C VAL A 45 -18.74 -8.89 5.80
N GLN A 46 -18.45 -9.89 4.95
CA GLN A 46 -17.35 -9.83 3.99
C GLN A 46 -17.51 -8.65 3.02
N ASP A 47 -18.70 -8.48 2.45
CA ASP A 47 -18.98 -7.41 1.49
C ASP A 47 -18.90 -6.02 2.15
N LYS A 48 -19.45 -5.88 3.35
CA LYS A 48 -19.30 -4.64 4.14
C LYS A 48 -17.85 -4.35 4.51
N THR A 49 -17.08 -5.38 4.85
CA THR A 49 -15.65 -5.24 5.15
C THR A 49 -14.89 -4.82 3.89
N ARG A 50 -15.14 -5.46 2.74
CA ARG A 50 -14.56 -5.08 1.44
C ARG A 50 -14.90 -3.64 1.05
N GLN A 51 -16.15 -3.22 1.25
CA GLN A 51 -16.58 -1.83 1.00
C GLN A 51 -15.91 -0.84 1.95
N ALA A 52 -15.72 -1.20 3.21
CA ALA A 52 -15.10 -0.35 4.23
C ALA A 52 -13.57 -0.22 4.05
N ILE A 53 -12.89 -1.31 3.69
CA ILE A 53 -11.44 -1.35 3.46
C ILE A 53 -11.10 -0.81 2.05
N GLY A 54 -12.08 -0.80 1.12
CA GLY A 54 -11.89 -0.37 -0.25
C GLY A 54 -11.31 -1.49 -1.11
N ALA A 55 -12.18 -2.29 -1.74
CA ALA A 55 -11.76 -3.21 -2.78
C ALA A 55 -11.16 -2.44 -3.97
N GLY A 56 -10.07 -2.93 -4.51
CA GLY A 56 -9.39 -2.25 -5.60
C GLY A 56 -8.29 -3.08 -6.24
N PHE A 57 -7.49 -2.42 -7.04
CA PHE A 57 -6.38 -3.01 -7.73
C PHE A 57 -5.10 -2.25 -7.42
N LEU A 58 -4.02 -2.97 -7.22
CA LEU A 58 -2.70 -2.41 -7.03
C LEU A 58 -1.88 -2.61 -8.31
N LEU A 59 -1.29 -1.54 -8.83
CA LEU A 59 -0.36 -1.57 -9.94
C LEU A 59 1.06 -1.43 -9.40
N GLU A 60 1.91 -2.37 -9.74
CA GLU A 60 3.34 -2.35 -9.43
C GLU A 60 4.15 -2.65 -10.69
N ARG A 61 5.46 -2.35 -10.65
CA ARG A 61 6.35 -2.71 -11.75
C ARG A 61 6.59 -4.22 -11.78
N ASN A 62 6.48 -4.81 -12.97
CA ASN A 62 6.80 -6.22 -13.15
C ASN A 62 8.31 -6.48 -13.02
N ALA A 63 8.69 -7.36 -12.08
CA ALA A 63 10.08 -7.65 -11.75
C ALA A 63 10.84 -8.34 -12.90
N GLU A 64 10.19 -9.22 -13.66
CA GLU A 64 10.81 -9.92 -14.79
C GLU A 64 11.10 -8.93 -15.93
N TYR A 65 10.16 -8.04 -16.24
CA TYR A 65 10.35 -6.99 -17.21
C TYR A 65 11.48 -6.03 -16.82
N ARG A 66 11.54 -5.64 -15.53
CA ARG A 66 12.65 -4.85 -15.00
C ARG A 66 14.00 -5.52 -15.25
N THR A 67 14.11 -6.80 -14.90
CA THR A 67 15.34 -7.58 -15.08
C THR A 67 15.72 -7.68 -16.57
N LYS A 68 14.75 -7.90 -17.46
CA LYS A 68 14.93 -7.90 -18.90
C LYS A 68 15.49 -6.55 -19.40
N ARG A 69 14.90 -5.43 -18.95
CA ARG A 69 15.37 -4.08 -19.30
C ARG A 69 16.81 -3.81 -18.86
N VAL A 70 17.16 -4.17 -17.61
CA VAL A 70 18.54 -4.02 -17.12
C VAL A 70 19.52 -4.77 -18.03
N ARG A 71 19.22 -6.02 -18.41
CA ARG A 71 20.04 -6.80 -19.31
C ARG A 71 20.18 -6.16 -20.68
N GLU A 72 19.08 -5.76 -21.31
CA GLU A 72 19.06 -5.11 -22.62
C GLU A 72 19.86 -3.79 -22.63
N TYR A 73 19.80 -3.03 -21.53
CA TYR A 73 20.50 -1.76 -21.41
C TYR A 73 22.00 -1.95 -21.14
N SER A 74 22.36 -2.96 -20.34
CA SER A 74 23.75 -3.36 -20.17
C SER A 74 24.37 -3.84 -21.51
N GLU A 75 23.65 -4.62 -22.31
CA GLU A 75 24.09 -5.05 -23.64
C GLU A 75 24.29 -3.87 -24.60
N LYS A 76 23.42 -2.83 -24.54
CA LYS A 76 23.57 -1.61 -25.36
C LYS A 76 24.78 -0.77 -24.98
N ILE A 77 25.14 -0.72 -23.71
CA ILE A 77 26.38 -0.09 -23.23
C ILE A 77 27.59 -0.92 -23.66
N GLY A 78 27.47 -2.24 -23.57
CA GLY A 78 28.52 -3.25 -23.78
C GLY A 78 28.98 -3.82 -22.45
N ASN A 79 28.98 -5.15 -22.36
CA ASN A 79 29.20 -5.91 -21.11
C ASN A 79 30.51 -5.59 -20.38
N ASP A 80 31.51 -5.06 -21.10
CA ASP A 80 32.84 -4.75 -20.57
C ASP A 80 33.13 -3.23 -20.61
N LYS A 81 32.10 -2.38 -20.69
CA LYS A 81 32.26 -0.93 -20.80
C LYS A 81 31.50 -0.21 -19.68
N GLU A 82 32.11 0.80 -19.14
CA GLU A 82 31.43 1.78 -18.29
C GLU A 82 30.54 2.69 -19.12
N GLY A 83 29.39 3.08 -18.57
CA GLY A 83 28.48 3.98 -19.25
C GLY A 83 27.07 3.98 -18.70
N SER A 84 26.20 4.71 -19.40
CA SER A 84 24.79 4.90 -19.02
C SER A 84 23.88 4.80 -20.24
N PHE A 85 22.72 4.17 -20.06
CA PHE A 85 21.69 4.13 -21.07
C PHE A 85 20.30 4.08 -20.43
N GLY A 86 19.42 5.05 -20.75
CA GLY A 86 18.01 5.04 -20.33
C GLY A 86 17.77 4.95 -18.82
N GLY A 87 18.64 5.56 -18.02
CA GLY A 87 18.54 5.53 -16.56
C GLY A 87 19.18 4.31 -15.91
N TYR A 88 19.79 3.39 -16.65
CA TYR A 88 20.66 2.34 -16.14
C TYR A 88 22.13 2.78 -16.31
N HIS A 89 22.93 2.60 -15.27
CA HIS A 89 24.35 2.92 -15.19
C HIS A 89 25.14 1.67 -14.84
N GLN A 90 26.36 1.55 -15.40
CA GLN A 90 27.29 0.51 -14.99
C GLN A 90 28.73 1.05 -15.00
N GLU A 91 29.48 0.62 -14.00
CA GLU A 91 30.88 0.96 -13.83
C GLU A 91 31.68 -0.18 -13.19
N LYS A 92 32.99 -0.07 -13.29
CA LYS A 92 33.90 -0.96 -12.56
C LYS A 92 34.20 -0.39 -11.18
N GLU A 93 34.04 -1.22 -10.18
CA GLU A 93 34.43 -0.92 -8.80
C GLU A 93 35.45 -1.93 -8.30
N ILE A 94 36.27 -1.50 -7.36
CA ILE A 94 37.18 -2.40 -6.65
C ILE A 94 36.59 -2.69 -5.28
N ILE A 95 35.98 -3.89 -5.14
CA ILE A 95 35.41 -4.33 -3.87
C ILE A 95 36.35 -5.36 -3.24
N ASN A 96 36.90 -5.05 -2.06
CA ASN A 96 37.86 -5.90 -1.35
C ASN A 96 39.10 -6.32 -2.20
N GLY A 97 39.56 -5.43 -3.08
CA GLY A 97 40.71 -5.67 -3.96
C GLY A 97 40.41 -6.49 -5.22
N VAL A 98 39.13 -6.77 -5.49
CA VAL A 98 38.68 -7.48 -6.70
C VAL A 98 37.93 -6.50 -7.60
N GLU A 99 38.29 -6.44 -8.88
CA GLU A 99 37.50 -5.69 -9.88
C GLU A 99 36.13 -6.36 -10.07
N THR A 100 35.08 -5.59 -9.84
CA THR A 100 33.70 -6.05 -9.95
C THR A 100 32.90 -5.04 -10.78
N TRP A 101 31.97 -5.53 -11.59
CA TRP A 101 31.00 -4.67 -12.27
C TRP A 101 29.85 -4.35 -11.32
N SER A 102 29.60 -3.07 -11.11
CA SER A 102 28.44 -2.54 -10.39
C SER A 102 27.47 -1.90 -11.37
N GLY A 103 26.19 -2.08 -11.12
CA GLY A 103 25.13 -1.45 -11.92
C GLY A 103 24.04 -0.92 -11.01
N TRP A 104 23.56 0.30 -11.30
CA TRP A 104 22.43 0.92 -10.59
C TRP A 104 21.46 1.60 -11.56
N THR A 105 20.30 1.93 -11.06
CA THR A 105 19.21 2.54 -11.83
C THR A 105 18.76 3.84 -11.18
N THR A 106 18.29 4.78 -12.00
CA THR A 106 17.71 6.05 -11.53
C THR A 106 16.24 5.92 -11.21
N ASN A 107 15.68 6.91 -10.49
CA ASN A 107 14.25 7.00 -10.24
C ASN A 107 13.42 6.97 -11.52
N GLU A 108 13.87 7.61 -12.60
CA GLU A 108 13.20 7.59 -13.91
C GLU A 108 13.10 6.16 -14.49
N PHE A 109 14.15 5.35 -14.32
CA PHE A 109 14.12 3.96 -14.75
C PHE A 109 13.14 3.12 -13.94
N GLU A 110 13.09 3.30 -12.63
CA GLU A 110 12.29 2.47 -11.71
C GLU A 110 10.84 2.93 -11.57
N SER A 111 10.55 4.22 -11.79
CA SER A 111 9.23 4.80 -11.57
C SER A 111 8.15 4.22 -12.48
N LEU A 112 6.93 4.04 -11.95
CA LEU A 112 5.74 3.83 -12.78
C LEU A 112 5.49 5.05 -13.67
N ASP A 113 4.94 4.84 -14.88
CA ASP A 113 4.56 5.93 -15.77
C ASP A 113 3.24 6.56 -15.32
N ILE A 114 3.29 7.83 -14.93
CA ILE A 114 2.11 8.57 -14.48
C ILE A 114 1.02 8.65 -15.56
N LYS A 115 1.39 8.68 -16.85
CA LYS A 115 0.41 8.73 -17.94
C LYS A 115 -0.38 7.44 -18.06
N ASP A 116 0.27 6.30 -17.81
CA ASP A 116 -0.39 5.00 -17.80
C ASP A 116 -1.30 4.85 -16.57
N ILE A 117 -0.85 5.32 -15.40
CA ILE A 117 -1.69 5.38 -14.19
C ILE A 117 -2.93 6.25 -14.45
N GLU A 118 -2.79 7.42 -15.06
CA GLU A 118 -3.92 8.31 -15.36
C GLU A 118 -4.89 7.73 -16.38
N LYS A 119 -4.42 6.92 -17.35
CA LYS A 119 -5.30 6.18 -18.26
C LYS A 119 -6.12 5.13 -17.50
N LEU A 120 -5.46 4.36 -16.63
CA LEU A 120 -6.12 3.35 -15.80
C LEU A 120 -7.14 3.97 -14.84
N ALA A 121 -6.81 5.11 -14.23
CA ALA A 121 -7.70 5.84 -13.32
C ALA A 121 -9.02 6.33 -13.98
N LYS A 122 -9.01 6.49 -15.31
CA LYS A 122 -10.20 6.89 -16.09
C LYS A 122 -11.08 5.71 -16.51
N THR A 123 -10.70 4.49 -16.16
CA THR A 123 -11.48 3.30 -16.51
C THR A 123 -12.84 3.31 -15.79
N LYS A 124 -13.89 2.95 -16.51
CA LYS A 124 -15.24 2.84 -15.95
C LYS A 124 -15.24 1.88 -14.76
N GLY A 125 -15.81 2.29 -13.65
CA GLY A 125 -15.91 1.54 -12.39
C GLY A 125 -14.75 1.80 -11.40
N ILE A 126 -13.79 2.66 -11.76
CA ILE A 126 -12.79 3.20 -10.82
C ILE A 126 -13.37 4.48 -10.19
N ALA A 127 -13.52 4.48 -8.87
CA ALA A 127 -14.06 5.61 -8.10
C ALA A 127 -12.99 6.65 -7.78
N ASP A 128 -11.78 6.21 -7.44
CA ASP A 128 -10.68 7.07 -7.04
C ASP A 128 -9.36 6.30 -7.14
N TYR A 129 -8.22 7.00 -7.03
CA TYR A 129 -6.91 6.36 -7.07
C TYR A 129 -5.87 7.12 -6.25
N ASN A 130 -4.90 6.38 -5.74
CA ASN A 130 -3.71 6.91 -5.09
C ASN A 130 -2.45 6.49 -5.83
N ILE A 131 -1.44 7.34 -5.77
CA ILE A 131 -0.07 7.01 -6.17
C ILE A 131 0.79 7.17 -4.92
N THR A 132 1.63 6.19 -4.63
CA THR A 132 2.61 6.27 -3.56
C THR A 132 4.02 6.19 -4.11
N THR A 133 4.92 6.96 -3.51
CA THR A 133 6.35 6.83 -3.80
C THR A 133 6.93 5.60 -3.11
N ALA A 134 8.13 5.21 -3.50
CA ALA A 134 8.95 4.36 -2.66
C ALA A 134 9.20 5.02 -1.30
N THR A 135 9.51 4.20 -0.30
CA THR A 135 9.93 4.70 1.02
C THR A 135 11.32 5.33 0.87
N THR A 136 11.40 6.64 1.09
CA THR A 136 12.62 7.43 0.89
C THR A 136 13.22 7.81 2.25
N PRO A 137 14.41 7.33 2.60
CA PRO A 137 15.12 7.78 3.80
C PRO A 137 15.64 9.20 3.61
N VAL A 138 15.50 10.05 4.63
CA VAL A 138 16.01 11.43 4.64
C VAL A 138 16.56 11.78 6.02
N ASN A 139 17.48 12.74 6.07
CA ASN A 139 18.02 13.22 7.34
C ASN A 139 17.09 14.30 7.93
N PRO A 140 16.64 14.16 9.22
CA PRO A 140 15.92 15.20 9.93
C PRO A 140 16.86 16.33 10.36
N VAL A 141 16.56 17.59 9.98
CA VAL A 141 17.45 18.75 10.24
C VAL A 141 17.10 19.47 11.53
N ASN A 142 15.81 19.78 11.77
CA ASN A 142 15.35 20.60 12.90
C ASN A 142 14.52 19.84 13.94
N PHE A 143 14.46 18.53 13.86
CA PHE A 143 13.78 17.67 14.82
C PHE A 143 14.58 16.38 15.03
N LYS A 144 14.21 15.58 16.04
CA LYS A 144 14.86 14.32 16.38
C LYS A 144 13.92 13.16 16.08
N ARG A 145 14.45 12.11 15.46
CA ARG A 145 13.71 10.85 15.24
C ARG A 145 13.50 10.10 16.57
N ILE A 146 12.57 9.16 16.56
CA ILE A 146 12.39 8.20 17.65
C ILE A 146 13.47 7.13 17.56
N GLU A 147 14.15 6.84 18.66
CA GLU A 147 15.21 5.82 18.75
C GLU A 147 14.88 4.77 19.79
N ASP A 148 15.18 3.52 19.47
CA ASP A 148 15.11 2.39 20.37
C ASP A 148 16.51 1.79 20.55
N LYS A 149 17.01 1.80 21.76
CA LYS A 149 18.36 1.32 22.11
C LYS A 149 18.53 -0.19 21.89
N ASP A 150 17.42 -0.92 21.83
CA ASP A 150 17.40 -2.39 21.66
C ASP A 150 17.34 -2.80 20.17
N VAL A 151 17.20 -1.85 19.24
CA VAL A 151 17.20 -2.09 17.80
C VAL A 151 18.61 -2.01 17.24
N ASP A 152 18.98 -2.96 16.37
CA ASP A 152 20.26 -2.94 15.67
C ASP A 152 20.30 -1.76 14.67
N GLN A 153 21.23 -0.85 14.89
CA GLN A 153 21.46 0.36 14.08
C GLN A 153 22.65 0.20 13.12
N SER A 154 23.19 -0.99 12.92
CA SER A 154 24.46 -1.21 12.21
C SER A 154 24.43 -0.74 10.73
N VAL A 155 23.25 -0.64 10.14
CA VAL A 155 23.01 -0.18 8.75
C VAL A 155 22.16 1.10 8.68
N ASP A 156 21.97 1.76 9.82
CA ASP A 156 21.11 2.94 9.97
C ASP A 156 21.95 4.21 10.13
N GLU A 157 21.81 5.15 9.22
CA GLU A 157 22.53 6.42 9.21
C GLU A 157 21.81 7.55 9.95
N GLY A 158 20.74 7.25 10.68
CA GLY A 158 20.09 8.23 11.55
C GLY A 158 18.92 9.00 10.94
N GLY A 159 18.32 8.48 9.87
CA GLY A 159 17.23 9.13 9.15
C GLY A 159 15.83 8.89 9.70
N VAL A 160 14.87 9.45 8.98
CA VAL A 160 13.43 9.12 9.00
C VAL A 160 12.98 8.73 7.61
N SER A 161 11.80 8.12 7.47
CA SER A 161 11.29 7.66 6.18
C SER A 161 10.16 8.56 5.67
N LEU A 162 10.25 9.00 4.42
CA LEU A 162 9.16 9.68 3.72
C LEU A 162 8.39 8.71 2.83
N ILE A 163 7.06 8.85 2.79
CA ILE A 163 6.17 8.19 1.83
C ILE A 163 5.28 9.26 1.22
N GLY A 164 5.50 9.57 -0.05
CA GLY A 164 4.66 10.51 -0.80
C GLY A 164 3.35 9.86 -1.20
N ASN A 165 2.25 10.59 -1.07
CA ASN A 165 0.91 10.17 -1.42
C ASN A 165 0.21 11.22 -2.29
N LYS A 166 -0.50 10.78 -3.33
CA LYS A 166 -1.46 11.65 -4.03
C LYS A 166 -2.69 11.89 -3.16
N ASP A 167 -3.26 10.85 -2.58
CA ASP A 167 -4.39 10.90 -1.64
C ASP A 167 -4.17 9.88 -0.51
N MET A 168 -3.77 10.37 0.66
CA MET A 168 -3.42 9.52 1.80
C MET A 168 -4.60 8.67 2.32
N LYS A 169 -5.86 9.05 2.05
CA LYS A 169 -7.04 8.22 2.40
C LYS A 169 -6.97 6.82 1.79
N LEU A 170 -6.29 6.71 0.65
CA LEU A 170 -6.12 5.48 -0.09
C LEU A 170 -4.72 4.87 0.10
N ASP A 171 -3.94 5.35 1.07
CA ASP A 171 -2.68 4.72 1.46
C ASP A 171 -2.94 3.35 2.10
N ARG A 172 -2.08 2.40 1.78
CA ARG A 172 -2.14 1.03 2.29
C ARG A 172 -2.24 0.96 3.81
N ASN A 173 -1.47 1.78 4.52
CA ASN A 173 -1.44 1.76 5.99
C ASN A 173 -2.73 2.33 6.59
N VAL A 174 -3.37 3.29 5.92
CA VAL A 174 -4.68 3.81 6.30
C VAL A 174 -5.77 2.76 6.04
N LEU A 175 -5.79 2.19 4.84
CA LEU A 175 -6.78 1.17 4.45
C LEU A 175 -6.69 -0.10 5.32
N SER A 176 -5.48 -0.49 5.72
CA SER A 176 -5.27 -1.65 6.60
C SER A 176 -5.52 -1.35 8.09
N GLY A 177 -5.84 -0.10 8.45
CA GLY A 177 -6.04 0.28 9.85
C GLY A 177 -4.76 0.26 10.69
N ASN A 178 -3.59 0.40 10.07
CA ASN A 178 -2.32 0.49 10.78
C ASN A 178 -2.16 1.83 11.52
N LEU A 179 -2.87 2.84 11.05
CA LEU A 179 -2.87 4.18 11.63
C LEU A 179 -4.22 4.87 11.44
N HIS A 180 -4.49 5.85 12.29
CA HIS A 180 -5.59 6.82 12.09
C HIS A 180 -5.14 8.23 12.44
N ILE A 181 -5.79 9.23 11.84
CA ILE A 181 -5.52 10.63 12.15
C ILE A 181 -6.11 10.97 13.53
N LYS A 182 -5.26 11.48 14.41
CA LYS A 182 -5.63 11.97 15.74
C LYS A 182 -5.93 13.46 15.75
N GLU A 183 -5.14 14.25 15.03
CA GLU A 183 -5.30 15.70 14.91
C GLU A 183 -5.07 16.15 13.47
N GLY A 184 -5.78 17.21 13.03
CA GLY A 184 -5.63 17.76 11.69
C GLY A 184 -6.27 16.90 10.62
N ARG A 185 -5.56 16.65 9.51
CA ARG A 185 -6.07 15.95 8.33
C ARG A 185 -5.01 15.14 7.61
N MET A 186 -5.43 14.26 6.72
CA MET A 186 -4.59 13.54 5.78
C MET A 186 -4.10 14.43 4.64
N ILE A 187 -3.06 13.97 3.92
CA ILE A 187 -2.62 14.55 2.65
C ILE A 187 -3.71 14.38 1.60
N THR A 188 -3.91 15.42 0.82
CA THR A 188 -4.86 15.49 -0.30
C THR A 188 -4.14 15.77 -1.62
N PRO A 189 -4.79 15.56 -2.79
CA PRO A 189 -4.17 15.81 -4.09
C PRO A 189 -3.72 17.27 -4.34
N GLU A 190 -4.28 18.23 -3.61
CA GLU A 190 -3.98 19.66 -3.74
C GLU A 190 -2.80 20.12 -2.88
N ASP A 191 -2.30 19.25 -1.99
CA ASP A 191 -1.23 19.60 -1.06
C ASP A 191 0.13 19.71 -1.76
N LYS A 192 0.93 20.64 -1.26
CA LYS A 192 2.30 20.86 -1.68
C LYS A 192 3.14 21.29 -0.49
N ASP A 193 4.27 20.62 -0.33
CA ASP A 193 5.19 20.82 0.80
C ASP A 193 4.47 20.65 2.17
N MET A 194 3.59 19.62 2.24
CA MET A 194 2.82 19.27 3.43
C MET A 194 3.19 17.87 3.93
N CYS A 195 3.06 17.65 5.25
CA CYS A 195 3.32 16.36 5.85
C CYS A 195 2.36 16.00 6.98
N VAL A 196 2.31 14.70 7.27
CA VAL A 196 1.59 14.09 8.39
C VAL A 196 2.59 13.23 9.16
N ILE A 197 2.74 13.48 10.47
CA ILE A 197 3.73 12.84 11.34
C ILE A 197 3.06 11.99 12.41
N SER A 198 3.82 11.09 13.02
CA SER A 198 3.33 10.30 14.15
C SER A 198 3.16 11.16 15.42
N GLU A 199 2.27 10.71 16.31
CA GLU A 199 2.11 11.32 17.64
C GLU A 199 3.40 11.28 18.45
N GLU A 200 4.17 10.21 18.32
CA GLU A 200 5.44 10.03 19.03
C GLU A 200 6.46 11.07 18.58
N LEU A 201 6.61 11.31 17.26
CA LEU A 201 7.48 12.38 16.74
C LEU A 201 7.01 13.76 17.19
N ALA A 202 5.69 14.01 17.15
CA ALA A 202 5.11 15.28 17.57
C ALA A 202 5.40 15.54 19.05
N ASN A 203 5.16 14.55 19.93
CA ASN A 203 5.38 14.68 21.36
C ASN A 203 6.86 14.85 21.73
N GLN A 204 7.76 14.05 21.12
CA GLN A 204 9.20 14.12 21.42
C GLN A 204 9.79 15.48 21.07
N ASN A 205 9.32 16.11 19.99
CA ASN A 205 9.85 17.35 19.47
C ASN A 205 9.00 18.59 19.82
N ASN A 206 7.90 18.43 20.57
CA ASN A 206 6.91 19.49 20.88
C ASN A 206 6.34 20.15 19.61
N LEU A 207 6.12 19.35 18.56
CA LEU A 207 5.58 19.79 17.28
C LEU A 207 4.05 19.73 17.29
N LYS A 208 3.43 20.62 16.50
CA LYS A 208 1.98 20.73 16.33
C LYS A 208 1.62 21.06 14.89
N ILE A 209 0.34 21.00 14.58
CA ILE A 209 -0.22 21.42 13.29
C ILE A 209 0.20 22.86 12.97
N GLY A 210 0.70 23.08 11.74
CA GLY A 210 1.21 24.36 11.24
C GLY A 210 2.70 24.59 11.47
N ASP A 211 3.37 23.76 12.29
CA ASP A 211 4.83 23.82 12.41
C ASP A 211 5.50 23.26 11.15
N LYS A 212 6.72 23.71 10.87
CA LYS A 212 7.53 23.24 9.74
C LYS A 212 8.67 22.37 10.22
N ILE A 213 8.82 21.22 9.56
CA ILE A 213 9.96 20.32 9.74
C ILE A 213 10.80 20.30 8.49
N SER A 214 12.11 20.12 8.68
CA SER A 214 13.12 20.29 7.65
C SER A 214 13.90 19.00 7.45
N PHE A 215 14.26 18.73 6.20
CA PHE A 215 14.94 17.53 5.75
C PHE A 215 16.03 17.88 4.75
N ASN A 216 17.03 17.03 4.66
CA ASN A 216 17.98 17.01 3.55
C ASN A 216 18.39 15.58 3.21
N ASP A 217 19.25 15.44 2.20
CA ASP A 217 19.66 14.12 1.69
C ASP A 217 20.28 13.27 2.82
N TYR A 218 19.85 12.01 2.86
CA TYR A 218 20.29 11.00 3.82
C TYR A 218 21.77 10.68 3.72
N HIS A 219 22.34 10.68 2.52
CA HIS A 219 23.72 10.32 2.23
C HIS A 219 24.68 11.54 2.12
N ASP A 220 24.15 12.75 1.92
CA ASP A 220 24.93 13.99 1.84
C ASP A 220 24.33 15.08 2.75
N THR A 221 24.41 14.88 4.05
CA THR A 221 23.84 15.78 5.05
C THR A 221 24.50 17.15 5.12
N GLU A 222 25.76 17.29 4.64
CA GLU A 222 26.53 18.52 4.75
C GLU A 222 26.32 19.48 3.58
N ASN A 223 26.16 18.96 2.35
CA ASN A 223 26.15 19.78 1.13
C ASN A 223 24.76 19.83 0.47
N SER A 224 23.84 18.95 0.87
CA SER A 224 22.52 18.89 0.24
C SER A 224 21.61 20.04 0.68
N LYS A 225 20.68 20.36 -0.22
CA LYS A 225 19.70 21.43 0.01
C LYS A 225 18.66 20.99 1.06
N VAL A 226 18.41 21.88 2.02
CA VAL A 226 17.31 21.68 3.00
C VAL A 226 15.97 21.95 2.34
N SER A 227 15.02 21.03 2.53
CA SER A 227 13.61 21.13 2.14
C SER A 227 12.73 21.13 3.37
N GLU A 228 11.63 21.89 3.35
CA GLU A 228 10.71 22.03 4.47
C GLU A 228 9.30 21.58 4.09
N ALA A 229 8.60 20.92 5.03
CA ALA A 229 7.18 20.60 4.94
C ALA A 229 6.43 21.10 6.17
N GLU A 230 5.20 21.58 5.96
CA GLU A 230 4.29 22.00 7.03
C GLU A 230 3.46 20.80 7.52
N ILE A 231 3.35 20.67 8.85
CA ILE A 231 2.57 19.59 9.47
C ILE A 231 1.08 19.92 9.36
N VAL A 232 0.32 19.12 8.62
CA VAL A 232 -1.13 19.25 8.47
C VAL A 232 -1.93 18.18 9.22
N GLY A 233 -1.27 17.13 9.69
CA GLY A 233 -1.88 16.05 10.44
C GLY A 233 -0.91 15.36 11.39
N ILE A 234 -1.48 14.81 12.45
CA ILE A 234 -0.78 13.94 13.41
C ILE A 234 -1.56 12.64 13.48
N TYR A 235 -0.87 11.52 13.25
CA TYR A 235 -1.47 10.18 13.30
C TYR A 235 -1.01 9.40 14.52
N GLN A 236 -1.86 8.47 14.95
CA GLN A 236 -1.53 7.44 15.93
C GLN A 236 -1.23 6.13 15.19
N VAL A 237 -0.17 5.43 15.62
CA VAL A 237 0.14 4.08 15.18
C VAL A 237 -0.72 3.08 15.94
N ASP A 238 -1.66 2.44 15.26
CA ASP A 238 -2.54 1.40 15.83
C ASP A 238 -1.92 0.01 15.72
N GLN A 239 -1.23 -0.24 14.60
CA GLN A 239 -0.46 -1.45 14.34
C GLN A 239 0.87 -1.09 13.68
N LYS A 240 1.95 -1.76 14.08
CA LYS A 240 3.26 -1.51 13.46
C LYS A 240 3.20 -1.75 11.96
N MET A 241 3.60 -0.73 11.19
CA MET A 241 3.78 -0.84 9.75
C MET A 241 4.97 -1.76 9.45
N SER A 242 4.89 -2.50 8.35
CA SER A 242 6.00 -3.33 7.91
C SER A 242 7.18 -2.45 7.52
N PRO A 243 8.35 -2.56 8.18
CA PRO A 243 9.50 -1.74 7.84
C PRO A 243 10.13 -2.20 6.51
N LEU A 244 10.72 -1.25 5.78
CA LEU A 244 11.47 -1.58 4.56
C LEU A 244 12.78 -2.31 4.90
N MET A 245 13.48 -1.84 5.95
CA MET A 245 14.74 -2.39 6.44
C MET A 245 14.76 -2.36 7.97
N GLN A 246 15.77 -3.00 8.56
CA GLN A 246 16.05 -2.86 9.98
C GLN A 246 16.59 -1.47 10.30
N GLY A 247 16.43 -1.04 11.55
CA GLY A 247 16.86 0.26 12.03
C GLY A 247 15.70 1.22 12.30
N ASP A 248 15.99 2.26 13.05
CA ASP A 248 14.97 3.21 13.48
C ASP A 248 14.50 4.14 12.36
N THR A 249 15.28 4.32 11.28
CA THR A 249 14.85 5.09 10.09
C THR A 249 13.51 4.57 9.54
N TYR A 250 13.28 3.25 9.57
CA TYR A 250 12.12 2.60 8.94
C TYR A 250 11.04 2.15 9.94
N ARG A 251 11.17 2.50 11.22
CA ARG A 251 10.15 2.16 12.21
C ARG A 251 8.87 2.98 12.01
N SER A 252 7.73 2.44 12.41
CA SER A 252 6.41 3.04 12.19
C SER A 252 6.30 4.48 12.67
N GLU A 253 6.89 4.79 13.81
CA GLU A 253 6.83 6.10 14.44
C GLU A 253 7.68 7.16 13.71
N ASN A 254 8.65 6.74 12.89
CA ASN A 254 9.52 7.61 12.07
C ASN A 254 9.07 7.70 10.60
N VAL A 255 7.95 7.07 10.24
CA VAL A 255 7.36 7.26 8.91
C VAL A 255 6.62 8.60 8.86
N ILE A 256 6.91 9.40 7.85
CA ILE A 256 6.28 10.69 7.60
C ILE A 256 5.60 10.61 6.23
N PHE A 257 4.28 10.80 6.22
CA PHE A 257 3.52 10.86 4.98
C PHE A 257 3.56 12.29 4.44
N THR A 258 3.80 12.44 3.14
CA THR A 258 3.93 13.75 2.50
C THR A 258 3.06 13.83 1.25
N ASP A 259 2.94 15.02 0.67
CA ASP A 259 2.44 15.12 -0.70
C ASP A 259 3.36 14.36 -1.67
N LEU A 260 2.80 14.01 -2.81
CA LEU A 260 3.38 13.07 -3.76
C LEU A 260 4.79 13.46 -4.27
N ARG A 261 5.07 14.77 -4.34
CA ARG A 261 6.32 15.31 -4.93
C ARG A 261 7.37 15.71 -3.89
N PHE A 262 7.05 15.64 -2.62
CA PHE A 262 7.96 16.08 -1.58
C PHE A 262 9.17 15.14 -1.37
N PRO A 263 9.05 13.79 -1.41
CA PRO A 263 10.20 12.90 -1.19
C PRO A 263 11.36 13.15 -2.15
N GLU A 264 11.12 13.30 -3.45
CA GLU A 264 12.17 13.60 -4.43
C GLU A 264 12.87 14.93 -4.15
N LYS A 265 12.09 15.93 -3.73
CA LYS A 265 12.61 17.24 -3.38
C LYS A 265 13.51 17.18 -2.14
N ALA A 266 13.15 16.39 -1.12
CA ALA A 266 13.89 16.24 0.12
C ALA A 266 15.18 15.42 -0.07
N GLU A 267 15.16 14.44 -0.98
CA GLU A 267 16.31 13.64 -1.39
C GLU A 267 17.25 14.39 -2.35
N GLY A 268 16.78 15.48 -2.97
CA GLY A 268 17.55 16.23 -3.96
C GLY A 268 17.50 15.64 -5.37
N GLU A 269 16.61 14.68 -5.61
CA GLU A 269 16.42 14.04 -6.90
C GLU A 269 15.62 14.91 -7.88
N THR A 270 15.78 14.64 -9.17
CA THR A 270 15.09 15.38 -10.24
C THR A 270 13.80 14.73 -10.68
N SER A 271 13.63 13.45 -10.40
CA SER A 271 12.49 12.63 -10.82
C SER A 271 11.91 11.86 -9.65
N PRO A 272 10.57 11.78 -9.54
CA PRO A 272 9.93 11.00 -8.49
C PRO A 272 10.10 9.50 -8.73
N LEU A 273 10.09 8.73 -7.65
CA LEU A 273 10.03 7.27 -7.71
C LEU A 273 8.61 6.82 -7.31
N TYR A 274 7.70 6.78 -8.27
CA TYR A 274 6.36 6.21 -8.08
C TYR A 274 6.46 4.69 -8.04
N GLU A 275 6.26 4.13 -6.85
CA GLU A 275 6.40 2.69 -6.62
C GLU A 275 5.10 1.95 -6.90
N ARG A 276 3.97 2.53 -6.49
CA ARG A 276 2.66 1.88 -6.54
C ARG A 276 1.55 2.85 -6.95
N ALA A 277 0.53 2.30 -7.62
CA ALA A 277 -0.74 2.99 -7.78
C ALA A 277 -1.88 2.07 -7.34
N TYR A 278 -2.76 2.59 -6.50
CA TYR A 278 -3.95 1.90 -6.03
C TYR A 278 -5.18 2.49 -6.69
N PHE A 279 -6.05 1.64 -7.25
CA PHE A 279 -7.30 2.02 -7.91
C PHE A 279 -8.47 1.46 -7.12
N LYS A 280 -9.26 2.33 -6.50
CA LYS A 280 -10.45 1.96 -5.74
C LYS A 280 -11.60 1.68 -6.68
N VAL A 281 -12.26 0.54 -6.52
CA VAL A 281 -13.46 0.17 -7.28
C VAL A 281 -14.68 0.91 -6.70
N GLU A 282 -15.53 1.42 -7.58
CA GLU A 282 -16.77 2.12 -7.20
C GLU A 282 -17.80 1.16 -6.59
N ASP A 283 -17.98 0.00 -7.22
CA ASP A 283 -18.92 -1.05 -6.82
C ASP A 283 -18.21 -2.40 -6.74
N VAL A 284 -18.17 -2.98 -5.55
CA VAL A 284 -17.52 -4.26 -5.30
C VAL A 284 -18.17 -5.40 -6.08
N GLU A 285 -19.48 -5.31 -6.35
CA GLU A 285 -20.17 -6.32 -7.15
C GLU A 285 -19.73 -6.32 -8.62
N ALA A 286 -19.24 -5.18 -9.12
CA ALA A 286 -18.70 -5.04 -10.48
C ALA A 286 -17.18 -5.31 -10.57
N TYR A 287 -16.55 -5.84 -9.52
CA TYR A 287 -15.10 -6.00 -9.41
C TYR A 287 -14.46 -6.69 -10.62
N ASP A 288 -15.01 -7.83 -11.03
CA ASP A 288 -14.49 -8.62 -12.16
C ASP A 288 -14.65 -7.87 -13.50
N GLU A 289 -15.78 -7.17 -13.71
CA GLU A 289 -15.99 -6.32 -14.89
C GLU A 289 -14.96 -5.18 -14.93
N VAL A 290 -14.71 -4.54 -13.80
CA VAL A 290 -13.71 -3.46 -13.70
C VAL A 290 -12.32 -3.98 -14.00
N LYS A 291 -11.95 -5.16 -13.50
CA LYS A 291 -10.68 -5.83 -13.81
C LYS A 291 -10.49 -6.05 -15.31
N GLU A 292 -11.52 -6.61 -15.96
CA GLU A 292 -11.49 -6.81 -17.41
C GLU A 292 -11.35 -5.48 -18.18
N ASN A 293 -12.01 -4.43 -17.72
CA ASN A 293 -11.94 -3.11 -18.33
C ASN A 293 -10.54 -2.49 -18.17
N LEU A 294 -9.90 -2.63 -16.98
CA LEU A 294 -8.52 -2.20 -16.75
C LEU A 294 -7.56 -2.92 -17.70
N GLN A 295 -7.68 -4.25 -17.83
CA GLN A 295 -6.81 -5.05 -18.70
C GLN A 295 -6.92 -4.72 -20.21
N LYS A 296 -8.01 -4.06 -20.63
CA LYS A 296 -8.22 -3.60 -22.02
C LYS A 296 -7.63 -2.21 -22.28
N VAL A 297 -7.12 -1.51 -21.28
CA VAL A 297 -6.50 -0.20 -21.45
C VAL A 297 -5.22 -0.34 -22.28
N ASP A 298 -5.06 0.53 -23.28
CA ASP A 298 -3.91 0.53 -24.18
C ASP A 298 -2.68 1.12 -23.49
N ILE A 299 -1.97 0.24 -22.80
CA ILE A 299 -0.66 0.47 -22.17
C ILE A 299 0.23 -0.75 -22.42
N ASN A 300 1.54 -0.62 -22.17
CA ASN A 300 2.43 -1.77 -22.25
C ASN A 300 2.35 -2.61 -20.96
N TRP A 301 1.44 -3.57 -20.92
CA TRP A 301 1.19 -4.44 -19.78
C TRP A 301 2.38 -5.33 -19.38
N GLU A 302 3.37 -5.56 -20.23
CA GLU A 302 4.59 -6.28 -19.83
C GLU A 302 5.36 -5.55 -18.71
N GLN A 303 5.16 -4.24 -18.57
CA GLN A 303 5.84 -3.42 -17.58
C GLN A 303 5.25 -3.53 -16.18
N TYR A 304 4.01 -4.04 -16.05
CA TYR A 304 3.20 -3.90 -14.84
C TYR A 304 2.63 -5.23 -14.38
N ASP A 305 2.49 -5.36 -13.06
CA ASP A 305 1.63 -6.33 -12.41
C ASP A 305 0.39 -5.61 -11.87
N LEU A 306 -0.78 -6.12 -12.24
CA LEU A 306 -2.06 -5.71 -11.67
C LEU A 306 -2.49 -6.74 -10.65
N ILE A 307 -2.43 -6.36 -9.37
CA ILE A 307 -2.65 -7.25 -8.22
C ILE A 307 -4.03 -6.97 -7.65
N ASP A 308 -4.79 -8.03 -7.40
CA ASP A 308 -6.07 -7.95 -6.73
C ASP A 308 -5.88 -7.54 -5.26
N ASN A 309 -6.52 -6.45 -4.84
CA ASN A 309 -6.56 -6.00 -3.46
C ASN A 309 -8.01 -6.05 -2.97
N ASN A 310 -8.41 -7.22 -2.51
CA ASN A 310 -9.81 -7.51 -2.12
C ASN A 310 -10.06 -7.36 -0.61
N GLY A 311 -9.10 -6.78 0.15
CA GLY A 311 -9.19 -6.67 1.61
C GLY A 311 -8.69 -7.91 2.36
#